data_5c9d56cd4b28520080967f909d6a7f15
#
_entry.id   5c9d56cd4b28520080967f909d6a7f15
#
_cell.length_a   1.000
_cell.length_b   1.000
_cell.length_c   1.000
_cell.angle_alpha   90.00
_cell.angle_beta   90.00
_cell.angle_gamma   90.00
#
_symmetry.space_group_name_H-M   'P 1'
#
loop_
_entity.id
_entity.type
_entity.pdbx_description
1 polymer ?
#
loop_
_entity_poly.entity_id
_entity_poly.type
_entity_poly.pdbx_seq_one_letter_code
_entity_poly.pdbx_strand_id
1 'polypeptide(L)'
;MEEKKTSLLYKIIKGLVWFFYPKLKVVGSENLPDDAAIIVGNHTQMNGPIAAELYCPGKHYTWCAGQMMELKEVPDYAFQDFWSQKPRFLRPFYKLLSYIIAPLSVCVFNNAQTIGVYHDSRVIS
;
A
#
# COMPACT_ATOMS: atom_id res chain seq x y z
N MET A 1 13.81 -12.70 -8.61
CA MET A 1 12.79 -12.55 -7.55
C MET A 1 11.63 -13.49 -7.85
N GLU A 2 11.35 -14.43 -6.97
CA GLU A 2 10.21 -15.34 -7.15
C GLU A 2 8.90 -14.57 -7.07
N GLU A 3 7.99 -14.86 -7.99
CA GLU A 3 6.64 -14.31 -7.94
C GLU A 3 5.89 -14.81 -6.71
N LYS A 4 5.60 -13.93 -5.76
CA LYS A 4 4.72 -14.27 -4.65
C LYS A 4 3.35 -14.65 -5.19
N LYS A 5 2.91 -15.85 -4.89
CA LYS A 5 1.58 -16.33 -5.25
C LYS A 5 0.53 -15.47 -4.56
N THR A 6 -0.21 -14.69 -5.32
CA THR A 6 -1.20 -13.74 -4.80
C THR A 6 -2.35 -14.48 -4.11
N SER A 7 -2.66 -14.12 -2.87
CA SER A 7 -3.74 -14.76 -2.12
C SER A 7 -5.12 -14.43 -2.70
N LEU A 8 -6.06 -15.35 -2.52
CA LEU A 8 -7.45 -15.15 -2.94
C LEU A 8 -8.07 -13.93 -2.23
N LEU A 9 -7.77 -13.77 -0.95
CA LEU A 9 -8.24 -12.62 -0.16
C LEU A 9 -7.79 -11.29 -0.77
N TYR A 10 -6.51 -11.18 -1.17
CA TYR A 10 -6.02 -9.99 -1.83
C TYR A 10 -6.76 -9.70 -3.15
N LYS A 11 -7.03 -10.72 -3.96
CA LYS A 11 -7.77 -10.54 -5.21
C LYS A 11 -9.19 -10.03 -4.98
N ILE A 12 -9.87 -10.51 -3.93
CA ILE A 12 -11.19 -10.04 -3.53
C ILE A 12 -11.12 -8.57 -3.11
N ILE A 13 -10.17 -8.22 -2.23
CA ILE A 13 -9.97 -6.85 -1.76
C ILE A 13 -9.68 -5.92 -2.94
N LYS A 14 -8.75 -6.30 -3.81
CA LYS A 14 -8.40 -5.51 -5.02
C LYS A 14 -9.62 -5.31 -5.92
N GLY A 15 -10.43 -6.33 -6.11
CA GLY A 15 -11.68 -6.26 -6.87
C GLY A 15 -12.71 -5.32 -6.26
N LEU A 16 -12.89 -5.38 -4.93
CA LEU A 16 -13.78 -4.46 -4.21
C LEU A 16 -13.28 -3.00 -4.30
N VAL A 17 -12.00 -2.78 -4.06
CA VAL A 17 -11.40 -1.44 -4.20
C VAL A 17 -11.59 -0.94 -5.62
N TRP A 18 -11.29 -1.74 -6.64
CA TRP A 18 -11.49 -1.37 -8.04
C TRP A 18 -12.95 -1.03 -8.37
N PHE A 19 -13.90 -1.74 -7.77
CA PHE A 19 -15.34 -1.49 -7.99
C PHE A 19 -15.78 -0.13 -7.45
N PHE A 20 -15.34 0.22 -6.23
CA PHE A 20 -15.73 1.48 -5.57
C PHE A 20 -14.82 2.66 -5.89
N TYR A 21 -13.60 2.41 -6.37
CA TYR A 21 -12.65 3.48 -6.67
C TYR A 21 -13.03 4.21 -7.97
N PRO A 22 -12.84 5.54 -8.03
CA PRO A 22 -13.11 6.30 -9.24
C PRO A 22 -12.37 5.74 -10.45
N LYS A 23 -13.05 5.66 -11.58
CA LYS A 23 -12.43 5.18 -12.83
C LYS A 23 -11.47 6.23 -13.35
N LEU A 24 -10.20 5.88 -13.41
CA LEU A 24 -9.14 6.74 -13.90
C LEU A 24 -8.81 6.40 -15.35
N LYS A 25 -8.54 7.44 -16.12
CA LYS A 25 -7.99 7.30 -17.47
C LYS A 25 -6.47 7.38 -17.38
N VAL A 26 -5.79 6.32 -17.80
CA VAL A 26 -4.34 6.33 -17.94
C VAL A 26 -3.99 7.04 -19.26
N VAL A 27 -3.07 7.99 -19.19
CA VAL A 27 -2.58 8.74 -20.35
C VAL A 27 -1.06 8.69 -20.33
N GLY A 28 -0.44 8.50 -21.49
CA GLY A 28 1.01 8.49 -21.61
C GLY A 28 1.66 7.13 -21.32
N SER A 29 0.88 6.05 -21.25
CA SER A 29 1.43 4.71 -21.05
C SER A 29 2.39 4.29 -22.17
N GLU A 30 2.25 4.88 -23.34
CA GLU A 30 3.15 4.70 -24.51
C GLU A 30 4.55 5.26 -24.26
N ASN A 31 4.73 6.12 -23.25
CA ASN A 31 6.04 6.66 -22.87
C ASN A 31 6.79 5.80 -21.86
N LEU A 32 6.15 4.72 -21.36
CA LEU A 32 6.84 3.79 -20.46
C LEU A 32 7.90 3.03 -21.26
N PRO A 33 9.14 2.94 -20.75
CA PRO A 33 10.18 2.19 -21.43
C PRO A 33 9.89 0.68 -21.39
N ASP A 34 10.34 -0.04 -22.41
CA ASP A 34 10.25 -1.50 -22.47
C ASP A 34 11.21 -2.19 -21.48
N ASP A 35 12.26 -1.49 -21.09
CA ASP A 35 13.28 -1.95 -20.15
C ASP A 35 12.89 -1.64 -18.68
N ALA A 36 13.71 -2.16 -17.74
CA ALA A 36 13.54 -1.90 -16.33
C ALA A 36 13.64 -0.40 -16.02
N ALA A 37 12.63 0.14 -15.33
CA ALA A 37 12.55 1.56 -15.00
C ALA A 37 12.07 1.78 -13.56
N ILE A 38 12.43 2.94 -13.02
CA ILE A 38 11.90 3.44 -11.75
C ILE A 38 10.86 4.51 -12.07
N ILE A 39 9.63 4.27 -11.65
CA ILE A 39 8.53 5.22 -11.79
C ILE A 39 8.35 5.95 -10.46
N VAL A 40 8.41 7.27 -10.49
CA VAL A 40 8.19 8.13 -9.32
C VAL A 40 6.90 8.92 -9.53
N GLY A 41 6.04 8.89 -8.54
CA GLY A 41 4.75 9.57 -8.58
C GLY A 41 4.44 10.33 -7.30
N ASN A 42 3.43 11.20 -7.36
CA ASN A 42 2.95 11.93 -6.21
C ASN A 42 2.22 10.98 -5.24
N HIS A 43 2.66 11.01 -4.00
CA HIS A 43 2.01 10.28 -2.91
C HIS A 43 0.99 11.19 -2.21
N THR A 44 -0.20 11.31 -2.81
CA THR A 44 -1.30 12.09 -2.23
C THR A 44 -2.11 11.18 -1.30
N GLN A 45 -1.68 11.07 -0.06
CA GLN A 45 -2.23 10.10 0.90
C GLN A 45 -2.26 8.69 0.28
N MET A 46 -3.38 7.97 0.36
CA MET A 46 -3.51 6.65 -0.26
C MET A 46 -3.92 6.69 -1.75
N ASN A 47 -4.27 7.86 -2.30
CA ASN A 47 -4.76 7.95 -3.68
C ASN A 47 -3.71 7.57 -4.72
N GLY A 48 -2.48 8.07 -4.59
CA GLY A 48 -1.39 7.74 -5.49
C GLY A 48 -1.08 6.23 -5.52
N PRO A 49 -0.80 5.60 -4.36
CA PRO A 49 -0.55 4.16 -4.28
C PRO A 49 -1.69 3.29 -4.81
N ILE A 50 -2.95 3.62 -4.47
CA ILE A 50 -4.12 2.87 -4.96
C ILE A 50 -4.26 3.00 -6.48
N ALA A 51 -4.12 4.21 -7.01
CA ALA A 51 -4.19 4.45 -8.44
C ALA A 51 -3.09 3.68 -9.20
N ALA A 52 -1.85 3.69 -8.68
CA ALA A 52 -0.75 2.94 -9.26
C ALA A 52 -1.04 1.43 -9.24
N GLU A 53 -1.47 0.87 -8.12
CA GLU A 53 -1.78 -0.56 -8.00
C GLU A 53 -2.93 -1.02 -8.91
N LEU A 54 -3.92 -0.16 -9.15
CA LEU A 54 -5.08 -0.51 -9.97
C LEU A 54 -4.89 -0.26 -11.46
N TYR A 55 -4.11 0.75 -11.84
CA TYR A 55 -4.10 1.27 -13.20
C TYR A 55 -2.72 1.38 -13.84
N CYS A 56 -1.61 1.20 -13.11
CA CYS A 56 -0.29 1.18 -13.72
C CYS A 56 -0.18 -0.05 -14.64
N PRO A 57 0.12 0.13 -15.92
CA PRO A 57 0.27 -0.97 -16.85
C PRO A 57 1.54 -1.78 -16.58
N GLY A 58 1.49 -3.06 -16.92
CA GLY A 58 2.63 -3.95 -16.78
C GLY A 58 2.86 -4.46 -15.36
N LYS A 59 3.92 -5.25 -15.22
CA LYS A 59 4.35 -5.81 -13.94
C LYS A 59 5.23 -4.80 -13.22
N HIS A 60 4.85 -4.44 -12.01
CA HIS A 60 5.60 -3.47 -11.21
C HIS A 60 5.73 -3.92 -9.76
N TYR A 61 6.71 -3.37 -9.07
CA TYR A 61 6.94 -3.55 -7.64
C TYR A 61 6.86 -2.18 -6.96
N THR A 62 6.10 -2.10 -5.88
CA THR A 62 5.89 -0.84 -5.17
C THR A 62 6.74 -0.78 -3.89
N TRP A 63 7.47 0.30 -3.70
CA TRP A 63 8.15 0.55 -2.44
C TRP A 63 7.17 1.13 -1.42
N CYS A 64 7.17 0.57 -0.22
CA CYS A 64 6.35 1.08 0.88
C CYS A 64 7.12 1.11 2.20
N ALA A 65 6.57 1.79 3.19
CA ALA A 65 7.08 1.70 4.56
C ALA A 65 7.00 0.25 5.06
N GLY A 66 8.14 -0.34 5.41
CA GLY A 66 8.24 -1.74 5.82
C GLY A 66 7.36 -2.06 7.04
N GLN A 67 7.11 -1.07 7.91
CA GLN A 67 6.21 -1.17 9.05
C GLN A 67 4.78 -1.57 8.66
N MET A 68 4.33 -1.23 7.44
CA MET A 68 3.01 -1.61 6.93
C MET A 68 2.91 -3.09 6.55
N MET A 69 4.02 -3.79 6.48
CA MET A 69 4.08 -5.22 6.16
C MET A 69 4.15 -6.11 7.41
N GLU A 70 4.33 -5.53 8.59
CA GLU A 70 4.50 -6.24 9.85
C GLU A 70 3.32 -6.02 10.80
N LEU A 71 2.58 -7.11 11.11
CA LEU A 71 1.36 -7.05 11.91
C LEU A 71 1.55 -6.34 13.27
N LYS A 72 2.72 -6.45 13.85
CA LYS A 72 3.04 -5.83 15.15
C LYS A 72 3.24 -4.32 15.05
N GLU A 73 3.72 -3.83 13.92
CA GLU A 73 4.08 -2.42 13.72
C GLU A 73 2.94 -1.61 13.07
N VAL A 74 2.10 -2.26 12.27
CA VAL A 74 0.99 -1.60 11.54
C VAL A 74 0.08 -0.76 12.44
N PRO A 75 -0.40 -1.24 13.62
CA PRO A 75 -1.34 -0.46 14.40
C PRO A 75 -0.78 0.89 14.86
N ASP A 76 0.46 0.90 15.34
CA ASP A 76 1.10 2.12 15.83
C ASP A 76 1.50 3.05 14.67
N TYR A 77 2.04 2.50 13.59
CA TYR A 77 2.40 3.24 12.40
C TYR A 77 1.18 3.89 11.75
N ALA A 78 0.12 3.12 11.51
CA ALA A 78 -1.11 3.63 10.92
C ALA A 78 -1.79 4.68 11.81
N PHE A 79 -1.76 4.50 13.12
CA PHE A 79 -2.30 5.49 14.05
C PHE A 79 -1.51 6.81 13.98
N GLN A 80 -0.18 6.75 13.97
CA GLN A 80 0.67 7.94 13.88
C GLN A 80 0.49 8.67 12.57
N ASP A 81 0.49 7.95 11.46
CA ASP A 81 0.51 8.52 10.11
C ASP A 81 -0.86 9.06 9.68
N PHE A 82 -1.95 8.33 9.96
CA PHE A 82 -3.28 8.69 9.46
C PHE A 82 -4.17 9.39 10.49
N TRP A 83 -4.03 9.08 11.78
CA TRP A 83 -5.02 9.47 12.78
C TRP A 83 -4.50 10.28 13.95
N SER A 84 -3.19 10.50 14.07
CA SER A 84 -2.60 11.32 15.15
C SER A 84 -3.11 12.76 15.14
N GLN A 85 -3.48 13.28 13.97
CA GLN A 85 -3.98 14.64 13.78
C GLN A 85 -5.49 14.78 14.07
N LYS A 86 -6.19 13.69 14.34
CA LYS A 86 -7.61 13.71 14.67
C LYS A 86 -7.85 14.17 16.10
N PRO A 87 -9.08 14.69 16.43
CA PRO A 87 -9.42 15.16 17.76
C PRO A 87 -9.10 14.14 18.85
N ARG A 88 -8.58 14.62 19.98
CA ARG A 88 -8.10 13.77 21.08
C ARG A 88 -9.15 12.81 21.64
N PHE A 89 -10.41 13.19 21.65
CA PHE A 89 -11.50 12.35 22.17
C PHE A 89 -11.82 11.15 21.26
N LEU A 90 -11.44 11.19 19.99
CA LEU A 90 -11.61 10.07 19.04
C LEU A 90 -10.39 9.14 18.95
N ARG A 91 -9.27 9.50 19.58
CA ARG A 91 -8.03 8.71 19.54
C ARG A 91 -8.20 7.24 19.96
N PRO A 92 -8.89 6.92 21.07
CA PRO A 92 -9.05 5.51 21.45
C PRO A 92 -9.84 4.71 20.43
N PHE A 93 -10.84 5.33 19.79
CA PHE A 93 -11.59 4.71 18.70
C PHE A 93 -10.70 4.43 17.47
N TYR A 94 -9.91 5.40 17.05
CA TYR A 94 -9.00 5.21 15.92
C TYR A 94 -7.86 4.24 16.23
N LYS A 95 -7.42 4.19 17.48
CA LYS A 95 -6.43 3.18 17.91
C LYS A 95 -7.01 1.77 17.82
N LEU A 96 -8.24 1.55 18.25
CA LEU A 96 -8.93 0.28 18.10
C LEU A 96 -9.11 -0.07 16.61
N LEU A 97 -9.50 0.90 15.80
CA LEU A 97 -9.68 0.72 14.35
C LEU A 97 -8.35 0.32 13.66
N SER A 98 -7.21 0.87 14.08
CA SER A 98 -5.91 0.48 13.54
C SER A 98 -5.57 -0.99 13.81
N TYR A 99 -5.93 -1.53 14.96
CA TYR A 99 -5.77 -2.96 15.25
C TYR A 99 -6.67 -3.85 14.41
N ILE A 100 -7.89 -3.41 14.13
CA ILE A 100 -8.83 -4.14 13.27
C ILE A 100 -8.37 -4.15 11.81
N ILE A 101 -7.82 -3.05 11.34
CA ILE A 101 -7.35 -2.88 9.96
C ILE A 101 -5.96 -3.52 9.74
N ALA A 102 -5.16 -3.67 10.79
CA ALA A 102 -3.79 -4.18 10.69
C ALA A 102 -3.66 -5.50 9.89
N PRO A 103 -4.42 -6.57 10.17
CA PRO A 103 -4.28 -7.82 9.42
C PRO A 103 -4.66 -7.66 7.94
N LEU A 104 -5.60 -6.77 7.65
CA LEU A 104 -6.00 -6.45 6.28
C LEU A 104 -4.88 -5.71 5.54
N SER A 105 -4.28 -4.71 6.17
CA SER A 105 -3.14 -3.95 5.63
C SER A 105 -1.96 -4.87 5.34
N VAL A 106 -1.57 -5.72 6.30
CA VAL A 106 -0.49 -6.69 6.13
C VAL A 106 -0.78 -7.64 4.97
N CYS A 107 -2.02 -8.13 4.86
CA CYS A 107 -2.42 -8.98 3.74
C CYS A 107 -2.24 -8.25 2.39
N VAL A 108 -2.71 -7.01 2.29
CA VAL A 108 -2.61 -6.21 1.06
C VAL A 108 -1.15 -5.97 0.71
N PHE A 109 -0.35 -5.39 1.60
CA PHE A 109 1.04 -5.02 1.32
C PHE A 109 1.94 -6.24 1.05
N ASN A 110 1.72 -7.37 1.71
CA ASN A 110 2.49 -8.58 1.43
C ASN A 110 2.12 -9.27 0.10
N ASN A 111 0.95 -8.98 -0.46
CA ASN A 111 0.48 -9.59 -1.70
C ASN A 111 0.57 -8.66 -2.93
N ALA A 112 0.67 -7.35 -2.73
CA ALA A 112 0.76 -6.34 -3.79
C ALA A 112 2.15 -6.21 -4.42
N GLN A 113 2.98 -7.25 -4.36
CA GLN A 113 4.37 -7.24 -4.83
C GLN A 113 5.18 -6.04 -4.28
N THR A 114 4.97 -5.73 -3.01
CA THR A 114 5.55 -4.59 -2.34
C THR A 114 6.93 -4.91 -1.78
N ILE A 115 7.83 -3.95 -1.88
CA ILE A 115 9.17 -3.99 -1.28
C ILE A 115 9.15 -3.07 -0.07
N GLY A 116 9.35 -3.63 1.13
CA GLY A 116 9.41 -2.85 2.37
C GLY A 116 10.73 -2.07 2.48
N VAL A 117 10.63 -0.78 2.72
CA VAL A 117 11.78 0.10 2.98
C VAL A 117 11.70 0.57 4.42
N TYR A 118 12.80 0.45 5.14
CA TYR A 118 12.91 0.85 6.53
C TYR A 118 13.82 2.08 6.64
N HIS A 119 13.45 3.03 7.49
CA HIS A 119 14.25 4.23 7.79
C HIS A 119 15.17 4.05 9.01
N ASP A 120 15.23 2.84 9.56
CA ASP A 120 16.07 2.49 10.69
C ASP A 120 17.25 1.57 10.26
N SER A 121 18.01 1.07 11.25
CA SER A 121 19.16 0.21 11.04
C SER A 121 18.82 -1.21 10.54
N ARG A 122 17.56 -1.52 10.26
CA ARG A 122 17.19 -2.78 9.63
C ARG A 122 17.66 -2.78 8.19
N VAL A 123 18.84 -3.33 7.99
CA VAL A 123 19.45 -3.44 6.68
C VAL A 123 18.62 -4.41 5.84
N ILE A 124 18.51 -4.09 4.56
CA ILE A 124 17.96 -5.00 3.55
C ILE A 124 18.79 -6.28 3.57
N SER A 125 18.25 -7.33 4.16
CA SER A 125 18.86 -8.65 4.20
C SER A 125 18.20 -9.58 3.19
#